data_72b7cd070504a9e77d48c078d378afa7
#
_entry.id   72b7cd070504a9e77d48c078d378afa7
#
_cell.length_a   1.000
_cell.length_b   1.000
_cell.length_c   1.000
_cell.angle_alpha   90.00
_cell.angle_beta   90.00
_cell.angle_gamma   90.00
#
_symmetry.space_group_name_H-M   'P 1'
#
loop_
_entity.id
_entity.type
_entity.pdbx_description
1 polymer ?
#
loop_
_entity_poly.entity_id
_entity_poly.type
_entity_poly.pdbx_seq_one_letter_code
_entity_poly.pdbx_strand_id
1 'polypeptide(L)'
;MEETEYLNDKLPLAFQGRYAFFMVKTNGLSWIAIQPKCDVGLVTLRKDRARIEKLAGLNCAIFFNVTTYYIKQKLVEEGIPFVLKDKQVYLPFIGILLSDINEREIAPVHLISYLTQKLIFVAIYEKWVEVTVSEAAIKLKVSKMSISRCFDEIEYLNVEIMGMKGKSRAITVPTDIKKLWEDMKPILRNPVIARYELQEDIHLENKAGISALCEYSLLSDNRYPTYAITKKEMAGAGLKNMRQVHKGEKIGCLVLKLGYFIDFMDKKTEDPMSVALSLTEAEKQDERVDISVDEMLEEYVW
;
A
#
# COMPACT_ATOMS: atom_id res chain seq x y z
N MET A 1 -4.99 -23.11 -24.31
CA MET A 1 -5.42 -23.95 -23.16
C MET A 1 -6.84 -24.38 -23.45
N GLU A 2 -7.06 -25.65 -23.59
CA GLU A 2 -8.40 -26.21 -23.78
C GLU A 2 -8.81 -26.91 -22.47
N GLU A 3 -10.04 -26.68 -22.03
CA GLU A 3 -10.61 -27.39 -20.88
C GLU A 3 -10.76 -28.86 -21.23
N THR A 4 -10.28 -29.79 -20.40
CA THR A 4 -10.28 -31.20 -20.75
C THR A 4 -11.22 -31.99 -19.86
N GLU A 5 -12.15 -32.67 -20.49
CA GLU A 5 -12.99 -33.69 -19.85
C GLU A 5 -12.21 -34.99 -19.56
N TYR A 6 -11.06 -35.22 -20.20
CA TYR A 6 -10.22 -36.42 -20.08
C TYR A 6 -9.81 -36.78 -18.65
N LEU A 7 -9.76 -35.80 -17.75
CA LEU A 7 -9.38 -35.99 -16.34
C LEU A 7 -10.58 -36.32 -15.43
N ASN A 8 -11.81 -36.18 -15.93
CA ASN A 8 -13.02 -36.41 -15.13
C ASN A 8 -13.11 -37.86 -14.64
N ASP A 9 -12.65 -38.84 -15.43
CA ASP A 9 -12.68 -40.25 -15.04
C ASP A 9 -11.57 -40.64 -14.06
N LYS A 10 -10.50 -39.83 -13.96
CA LYS A 10 -9.33 -40.11 -13.12
C LYS A 10 -9.33 -39.38 -11.79
N LEU A 11 -10.11 -38.32 -11.69
CA LEU A 11 -10.10 -37.44 -10.53
C LEU A 11 -11.43 -37.50 -9.76
N PRO A 12 -11.37 -37.56 -8.41
CA PRO A 12 -12.56 -37.52 -7.57
C PRO A 12 -13.45 -36.31 -7.86
N LEU A 13 -14.76 -36.46 -7.80
CA LEU A 13 -15.77 -35.42 -8.00
C LEU A 13 -15.51 -34.16 -7.14
N ALA A 14 -14.96 -34.33 -5.93
CA ALA A 14 -14.63 -33.24 -5.05
C ALA A 14 -13.62 -32.24 -5.66
N PHE A 15 -12.71 -32.70 -6.53
CA PHE A 15 -11.77 -31.80 -7.24
C PHE A 15 -12.44 -31.13 -8.43
N GLN A 16 -13.32 -31.86 -9.14
CA GLN A 16 -14.06 -31.30 -10.27
C GLN A 16 -14.99 -30.15 -9.86
N GLY A 17 -15.54 -30.21 -8.66
CA GLY A 17 -16.34 -29.12 -8.08
C GLY A 17 -15.51 -27.86 -7.70
N ARG A 18 -14.22 -28.04 -7.32
CA ARG A 18 -13.36 -26.95 -6.85
C ARG A 18 -12.49 -26.33 -7.94
N TYR A 19 -12.11 -27.09 -8.95
CA TYR A 19 -11.13 -26.69 -9.96
C TYR A 19 -11.66 -26.91 -11.39
N ALA A 20 -11.28 -26.02 -12.28
CA ALA A 20 -11.27 -26.28 -13.72
C ALA A 20 -9.90 -26.87 -14.09
N PHE A 21 -9.87 -27.82 -15.01
CA PHE A 21 -8.67 -28.54 -15.44
C PHE A 21 -8.35 -28.22 -16.88
N PHE A 22 -7.09 -27.90 -17.15
CA PHE A 22 -6.62 -27.61 -18.50
C PHE A 22 -5.39 -28.47 -18.81
N MET A 23 -5.40 -29.14 -19.96
CA MET A 23 -4.21 -29.80 -20.48
C MET A 23 -3.37 -28.78 -21.23
N VAL A 24 -2.11 -28.66 -20.85
CA VAL A 24 -1.16 -27.75 -21.49
C VAL A 24 0.02 -28.54 -22.05
N LYS A 25 0.46 -28.18 -23.24
CA LYS A 25 1.68 -28.73 -23.85
C LYS A 25 2.70 -27.60 -24.03
N THR A 26 3.90 -27.81 -23.51
CA THR A 26 5.01 -26.86 -23.62
C THR A 26 6.29 -27.63 -23.90
N ASN A 27 6.99 -27.30 -24.98
CA ASN A 27 8.25 -27.96 -25.37
C ASN A 27 8.17 -29.51 -25.40
N GLY A 28 7.06 -30.05 -25.87
CA GLY A 28 6.85 -31.50 -25.96
C GLY A 28 6.42 -32.18 -24.64
N LEU A 29 6.39 -31.47 -23.53
CA LEU A 29 5.94 -31.95 -22.23
C LEU A 29 4.46 -31.59 -22.02
N SER A 30 3.65 -32.57 -21.60
CA SER A 30 2.24 -32.37 -21.22
C SER A 30 2.12 -32.23 -19.71
N TRP A 31 1.37 -31.26 -19.25
CA TRP A 31 1.12 -31.00 -17.84
C TRP A 31 -0.31 -30.44 -17.62
N ILE A 32 -0.76 -30.41 -16.37
CA ILE A 32 -2.10 -29.98 -15.99
C ILE A 32 -2.03 -28.58 -15.34
N ALA A 33 -2.85 -27.65 -15.80
CA ALA A 33 -3.15 -26.43 -15.08
C ALA A 33 -4.48 -26.59 -14.33
N ILE A 34 -4.49 -26.32 -13.01
CA ILE A 34 -5.70 -26.30 -12.19
C ILE A 34 -6.08 -24.86 -11.86
N GLN A 35 -7.29 -24.46 -12.19
CA GLN A 35 -7.82 -23.14 -11.86
C GLN A 35 -8.89 -23.26 -10.78
N PRO A 36 -8.73 -22.60 -9.60
CA PRO A 36 -9.78 -22.58 -8.58
C PRO A 36 -11.06 -21.91 -9.11
N LYS A 37 -12.21 -22.58 -8.94
CA LYS A 37 -13.55 -22.05 -9.26
C LYS A 37 -14.12 -21.18 -8.13
N CYS A 38 -13.59 -21.32 -6.93
CA CYS A 38 -13.98 -20.58 -5.73
C CYS A 38 -12.73 -20.18 -4.95
N ASP A 39 -12.91 -19.40 -3.90
CA ASP A 39 -11.80 -19.03 -3.00
C ASP A 39 -11.35 -20.26 -2.21
N VAL A 40 -10.14 -20.73 -2.51
CA VAL A 40 -9.52 -21.90 -1.89
C VAL A 40 -8.28 -21.44 -1.13
N GLY A 41 -8.29 -21.66 0.18
CA GLY A 41 -7.14 -21.31 1.02
C GLY A 41 -5.84 -22.00 0.59
N LEU A 42 -4.70 -21.32 0.70
CA LEU A 42 -3.39 -21.77 0.22
C LEU A 42 -3.00 -23.18 0.68
N VAL A 43 -3.30 -23.55 1.93
CA VAL A 43 -3.01 -24.90 2.47
C VAL A 43 -3.78 -25.99 1.74
N THR A 44 -5.06 -25.76 1.46
CA THR A 44 -5.92 -26.69 0.72
C THR A 44 -5.45 -26.78 -0.73
N LEU A 45 -5.16 -25.66 -1.34
CA LEU A 45 -4.69 -25.57 -2.73
C LEU A 45 -3.39 -26.37 -2.95
N ARG A 46 -2.44 -26.28 -2.02
CA ARG A 46 -1.19 -27.06 -2.04
C ARG A 46 -1.43 -28.55 -1.96
N LYS A 47 -2.26 -28.97 -1.00
CA LYS A 47 -2.61 -30.39 -0.79
C LYS A 47 -3.36 -30.97 -2.00
N ASP A 48 -4.32 -30.23 -2.49
CA ASP A 48 -5.13 -30.65 -3.65
C ASP A 48 -4.27 -30.74 -4.90
N ARG A 49 -3.39 -29.74 -5.18
CA ARG A 49 -2.45 -29.80 -6.30
C ARG A 49 -1.56 -31.04 -6.25
N ALA A 50 -0.91 -31.28 -5.11
CA ALA A 50 0.00 -32.44 -4.97
C ALA A 50 -0.76 -33.78 -5.16
N ARG A 51 -2.00 -33.84 -4.69
CA ARG A 51 -2.84 -35.05 -4.83
C ARG A 51 -3.31 -35.25 -6.26
N ILE A 52 -3.69 -34.17 -6.96
CA ILE A 52 -4.07 -34.21 -8.38
C ILE A 52 -2.89 -34.63 -9.23
N GLU A 53 -1.69 -34.08 -9.00
CA GLU A 53 -0.45 -34.46 -9.67
C GLU A 53 -0.17 -35.96 -9.55
N LYS A 54 -0.29 -36.51 -8.33
CA LYS A 54 -0.10 -37.93 -8.07
C LYS A 54 -1.15 -38.81 -8.75
N LEU A 55 -2.43 -38.41 -8.75
CA LEU A 55 -3.52 -39.19 -9.34
C LEU A 55 -3.49 -39.16 -10.87
N ALA A 56 -3.15 -38.05 -11.44
CA ALA A 56 -3.09 -37.86 -12.88
C ALA A 56 -1.79 -38.41 -13.51
N GLY A 57 -0.72 -38.55 -12.72
CA GLY A 57 0.61 -38.94 -13.22
C GLY A 57 1.27 -37.89 -14.12
N LEU A 58 0.86 -36.63 -14.02
CA LEU A 58 1.35 -35.52 -14.81
C LEU A 58 1.71 -34.36 -13.89
N ASN A 59 2.74 -33.58 -14.25
CA ASN A 59 3.04 -32.36 -13.51
C ASN A 59 1.83 -31.43 -13.43
N CYS A 60 1.62 -30.79 -12.28
CA CYS A 60 0.46 -29.95 -12.02
C CYS A 60 0.87 -28.57 -11.55
N ALA A 61 0.42 -27.52 -12.25
CA ALA A 61 0.60 -26.13 -11.87
C ALA A 61 -0.73 -25.46 -11.53
N ILE A 62 -0.70 -24.48 -10.64
CA ILE A 62 -1.87 -23.70 -10.25
C ILE A 62 -2.01 -22.51 -11.21
N PHE A 63 -3.17 -22.32 -11.79
CA PHE A 63 -3.47 -21.18 -12.64
C PHE A 63 -4.29 -20.14 -11.89
N PHE A 64 -3.82 -18.91 -11.87
CA PHE A 64 -4.51 -17.78 -11.27
C PHE A 64 -4.81 -16.70 -12.31
N ASN A 65 -6.02 -16.17 -12.31
CA ASN A 65 -6.31 -14.92 -13.00
C ASN A 65 -5.73 -13.73 -12.23
N VAL A 66 -5.89 -13.75 -10.91
CA VAL A 66 -5.37 -12.74 -9.98
C VAL A 66 -4.97 -13.46 -8.69
N THR A 67 -3.87 -13.07 -8.07
CA THR A 67 -3.44 -13.57 -6.75
C THR A 67 -2.69 -12.48 -6.00
N THR A 68 -2.55 -12.62 -4.67
CA THR A 68 -1.78 -11.70 -3.85
C THR A 68 -0.28 -11.95 -3.99
N TYR A 69 0.51 -10.92 -3.74
CA TYR A 69 1.97 -11.03 -3.72
C TYR A 69 2.44 -12.10 -2.73
N TYR A 70 1.84 -12.14 -1.54
CA TYR A 70 2.13 -13.12 -0.50
C TYR A 70 1.97 -14.56 -0.98
N ILE A 71 0.83 -14.90 -1.62
CA ILE A 71 0.60 -16.24 -2.16
C ILE A 71 1.66 -16.57 -3.20
N LYS A 72 1.95 -15.64 -4.11
CA LYS A 72 2.96 -15.80 -5.16
C LYS A 72 4.35 -16.08 -4.57
N GLN A 73 4.79 -15.28 -3.60
CA GLN A 73 6.09 -15.44 -2.95
C GLN A 73 6.18 -16.80 -2.24
N LYS A 74 5.16 -17.18 -1.49
CA LYS A 74 5.11 -18.49 -0.82
C LYS A 74 5.17 -19.66 -1.78
N LEU A 75 4.52 -19.57 -2.93
CA LEU A 75 4.57 -20.62 -3.96
C LEU A 75 5.98 -20.72 -4.57
N VAL A 76 6.69 -19.61 -4.79
CA VAL A 76 8.07 -19.60 -5.26
C VAL A 76 9.02 -20.18 -4.20
N GLU A 77 8.93 -19.73 -2.94
CA GLU A 77 9.73 -20.22 -1.82
C GLU A 77 9.60 -21.74 -1.63
N GLU A 78 8.41 -22.28 -1.84
CA GLU A 78 8.11 -23.71 -1.68
C GLU A 78 8.31 -24.52 -2.98
N GLY A 79 8.76 -23.90 -4.05
CA GLY A 79 8.98 -24.56 -5.34
C GLY A 79 7.68 -25.06 -6.01
N ILE A 80 6.52 -24.47 -5.67
CA ILE A 80 5.22 -24.86 -6.18
C ILE A 80 4.96 -24.22 -7.54
N PRO A 81 4.71 -25.03 -8.60
CA PRO A 81 4.46 -24.51 -9.94
C PRO A 81 3.17 -23.71 -10.00
N PHE A 82 3.22 -22.54 -10.62
CA PHE A 82 2.03 -21.73 -10.91
C PHE A 82 2.16 -20.89 -12.18
N VAL A 83 1.01 -20.48 -12.70
CA VAL A 83 0.87 -19.52 -13.79
C VAL A 83 -0.06 -18.42 -13.32
N LEU A 84 0.41 -17.18 -13.35
CA LEU A 84 -0.41 -15.99 -13.14
C LEU A 84 -0.63 -15.32 -14.48
N LYS A 85 -1.90 -15.25 -14.89
CA LYS A 85 -2.29 -14.73 -16.20
C LYS A 85 -1.66 -13.37 -16.47
N ASP A 86 -1.02 -13.24 -17.62
CA ASP A 86 -0.40 -12.03 -18.16
C ASP A 86 0.69 -11.39 -17.25
N LYS A 87 1.19 -12.13 -16.24
CA LYS A 87 2.15 -11.58 -15.27
C LYS A 87 3.36 -12.47 -15.00
N GLN A 88 3.16 -13.75 -14.66
CA GLN A 88 4.27 -14.62 -14.25
C GLN A 88 3.98 -16.09 -14.51
N VAL A 89 5.01 -16.80 -14.97
CA VAL A 89 5.02 -18.26 -15.11
C VAL A 89 6.16 -18.81 -14.28
N TYR A 90 5.88 -19.71 -13.34
CA TYR A 90 6.86 -20.44 -12.55
C TYR A 90 6.62 -21.93 -12.68
N LEU A 91 7.39 -22.58 -13.53
CA LEU A 91 7.27 -24.00 -13.86
C LEU A 91 8.65 -24.70 -13.70
N PRO A 92 9.07 -24.98 -12.46
CA PRO A 92 10.40 -25.56 -12.18
C PRO A 92 10.60 -26.91 -12.86
N PHE A 93 9.55 -27.66 -13.10
CA PHE A 93 9.62 -28.97 -13.81
C PHE A 93 9.96 -28.85 -15.31
N ILE A 94 9.91 -27.65 -15.88
CA ILE A 94 10.33 -27.40 -17.29
C ILE A 94 11.66 -26.61 -17.31
N GLY A 95 12.18 -26.21 -16.14
CA GLY A 95 13.35 -25.33 -16.05
C GLY A 95 13.09 -23.89 -16.51
N ILE A 96 11.82 -23.49 -16.61
CA ILE A 96 11.42 -22.15 -17.05
C ILE A 96 10.96 -21.33 -15.83
N LEU A 97 11.73 -20.30 -15.52
CA LEU A 97 11.27 -19.13 -14.78
C LEU A 97 11.08 -18.00 -15.78
N LEU A 98 9.87 -17.83 -16.28
CA LEU A 98 9.48 -16.61 -16.95
C LEU A 98 8.83 -15.71 -15.90
N SER A 99 9.62 -14.91 -15.22
CA SER A 99 9.14 -13.64 -14.71
C SER A 99 9.01 -12.74 -15.91
N ASP A 100 7.93 -11.98 -16.01
CA ASP A 100 7.84 -10.87 -16.92
C ASP A 100 8.92 -9.87 -16.53
N ILE A 101 10.15 -10.11 -17.01
CA ILE A 101 11.12 -9.08 -17.25
C ILE A 101 10.74 -8.48 -18.61
N ASN A 102 9.52 -8.05 -18.73
CA ASN A 102 9.29 -6.89 -19.51
C ASN A 102 9.89 -5.78 -18.65
N GLU A 103 11.03 -5.28 -19.07
CA GLU A 103 11.31 -3.86 -18.99
C GLU A 103 10.14 -3.14 -19.71
N ARG A 104 8.95 -3.27 -19.17
CA ARG A 104 7.97 -2.23 -19.34
C ARG A 104 8.65 -1.03 -18.72
N GLU A 105 8.84 -0.03 -19.56
CA GLU A 105 8.91 1.37 -19.12
C GLU A 105 8.25 1.42 -17.77
N ILE A 106 9.01 1.75 -16.74
CA ILE A 106 8.59 1.77 -15.33
C ILE A 106 7.20 2.37 -15.35
N ALA A 107 6.18 1.53 -15.27
CA ALA A 107 4.81 1.99 -15.12
C ALA A 107 4.87 2.93 -13.92
N PRO A 108 4.37 4.16 -14.01
CA PRO A 108 4.64 5.20 -13.04
C PRO A 108 4.50 4.58 -11.66
N VAL A 109 5.56 4.70 -10.85
CA VAL A 109 5.65 4.12 -9.50
C VAL A 109 4.27 4.23 -8.90
N HIS A 110 3.60 3.11 -8.65
CA HIS A 110 2.24 3.17 -8.10
C HIS A 110 2.35 3.75 -6.71
N LEU A 111 2.12 5.06 -6.63
CA LEU A 111 2.15 5.75 -5.37
C LEU A 111 1.09 5.11 -4.46
N ILE A 112 1.48 4.85 -3.25
CA ILE A 112 0.63 4.29 -2.20
C ILE A 112 -0.65 5.12 -2.04
N SER A 113 -1.80 4.50 -1.74
CA SER A 113 -3.03 5.24 -1.52
C SER A 113 -2.97 6.07 -0.23
N TYR A 114 -3.72 7.17 -0.15
CA TYR A 114 -3.75 8.02 1.05
C TYR A 114 -4.15 7.24 2.32
N LEU A 115 -5.05 6.28 2.21
CA LEU A 115 -5.47 5.48 3.36
C LEU A 115 -4.36 4.52 3.79
N THR A 116 -3.67 3.91 2.84
CA THR A 116 -2.57 3.00 3.14
C THR A 116 -1.37 3.76 3.71
N GLN A 117 -1.06 4.95 3.19
CA GLN A 117 -0.02 5.82 3.76
C GLN A 117 -0.37 6.23 5.19
N LYS A 118 -1.61 6.67 5.44
CA LYS A 118 -2.10 6.94 6.80
C LYS A 118 -1.97 5.73 7.72
N LEU A 119 -2.33 4.53 7.23
CA LEU A 119 -2.24 3.29 8.00
C LEU A 119 -0.79 3.01 8.42
N ILE A 120 0.17 3.13 7.50
CA ILE A 120 1.59 2.88 7.78
C ILE A 120 2.12 3.91 8.79
N PHE A 121 1.81 5.20 8.61
CA PHE A 121 2.29 6.24 9.51
C PHE A 121 1.74 6.08 10.93
N VAL A 122 0.44 5.79 11.06
CA VAL A 122 -0.16 5.46 12.37
C VAL A 122 0.48 4.21 12.97
N ALA A 123 0.77 3.19 12.16
CA ALA A 123 1.47 2.00 12.64
C ALA A 123 2.86 2.32 13.18
N ILE A 124 3.61 3.20 12.51
CA ILE A 124 4.94 3.65 12.95
C ILE A 124 4.82 4.42 14.28
N TYR A 125 3.94 5.42 14.36
CA TYR A 125 3.78 6.25 15.57
C TYR A 125 3.31 5.44 16.79
N GLU A 126 2.41 4.48 16.58
CA GLU A 126 1.92 3.61 17.64
C GLU A 126 2.80 2.35 17.85
N LYS A 127 3.90 2.22 17.12
CA LYS A 127 4.86 1.09 17.19
C LYS A 127 4.15 -0.27 17.14
N TRP A 128 3.34 -0.48 16.12
CA TRP A 128 2.51 -1.67 16.01
C TRP A 128 3.32 -2.97 15.95
N VAL A 129 2.88 -3.95 16.74
CA VAL A 129 3.38 -5.32 16.74
C VAL A 129 2.21 -6.27 16.52
N GLU A 130 2.28 -7.06 15.47
CA GLU A 130 1.27 -8.06 15.11
C GLU A 130 -0.18 -7.54 15.06
N VAL A 131 -0.40 -6.31 14.59
CA VAL A 131 -1.72 -5.71 14.47
C VAL A 131 -2.44 -6.25 13.23
N THR A 132 -3.55 -6.94 13.46
CA THR A 132 -4.36 -7.57 12.40
C THR A 132 -5.24 -6.57 11.66
N VAL A 133 -5.81 -6.99 10.51
CA VAL A 133 -6.80 -6.20 9.73
C VAL A 133 -7.96 -5.71 10.61
N SER A 134 -8.46 -6.56 11.52
CA SER A 134 -9.59 -6.18 12.37
C SER A 134 -9.22 -5.15 13.41
N GLU A 135 -8.05 -5.29 14.04
CA GLU A 135 -7.54 -4.34 15.03
C GLU A 135 -7.22 -3.00 14.38
N ALA A 136 -6.57 -3.01 13.21
CA ALA A 136 -6.27 -1.80 12.43
C ALA A 136 -7.55 -1.06 11.99
N ALA A 137 -8.60 -1.79 11.60
CA ALA A 137 -9.88 -1.20 11.20
C ALA A 137 -10.55 -0.43 12.36
N ILE A 138 -10.46 -0.97 13.59
CA ILE A 138 -10.96 -0.31 14.81
C ILE A 138 -10.14 0.94 15.09
N LYS A 139 -8.80 0.84 15.07
CA LYS A 139 -7.89 1.97 15.35
C LYS A 139 -8.09 3.15 14.39
N LEU A 140 -8.19 2.88 13.09
CA LEU A 140 -8.39 3.92 12.08
C LEU A 140 -9.86 4.33 11.88
N LYS A 141 -10.81 3.67 12.56
CA LYS A 141 -12.27 3.90 12.42
C LYS A 141 -12.76 3.78 10.97
N VAL A 142 -12.27 2.74 10.26
CA VAL A 142 -12.65 2.45 8.87
C VAL A 142 -13.11 0.99 8.73
N SER A 143 -13.68 0.64 7.57
CA SER A 143 -14.14 -0.72 7.33
C SER A 143 -12.99 -1.72 7.23
N LYS A 144 -13.21 -2.97 7.66
CA LYS A 144 -12.24 -4.07 7.52
C LYS A 144 -11.86 -4.30 6.04
N MET A 145 -12.81 -4.11 5.12
CA MET A 145 -12.56 -4.24 3.69
C MET A 145 -11.58 -3.17 3.19
N SER A 146 -11.69 -1.93 3.69
CA SER A 146 -10.74 -0.87 3.36
C SER A 146 -9.33 -1.19 3.86
N ILE A 147 -9.20 -1.69 5.09
CA ILE A 147 -7.90 -2.11 5.64
C ILE A 147 -7.35 -3.34 4.91
N SER A 148 -8.20 -4.31 4.55
CA SER A 148 -7.74 -5.47 3.76
C SER A 148 -7.10 -5.02 2.43
N ARG A 149 -7.70 -4.03 1.76
CA ARG A 149 -7.13 -3.45 0.52
C ARG A 149 -5.81 -2.71 0.78
N CYS A 150 -5.69 -2.03 1.93
CA CYS A 150 -4.41 -1.43 2.32
C CYS A 150 -3.32 -2.50 2.54
N PHE A 151 -3.66 -3.60 3.18
CA PHE A 151 -2.73 -4.72 3.35
C PHE A 151 -2.33 -5.34 2.01
N ASP A 152 -3.30 -5.52 1.09
CA ASP A 152 -3.01 -6.00 -0.26
C ASP A 152 -2.06 -5.05 -1.01
N GLU A 153 -2.24 -3.73 -0.84
CA GLU A 153 -1.39 -2.69 -1.44
C GLU A 153 0.03 -2.71 -0.84
N ILE A 154 0.16 -2.81 0.49
CA ILE A 154 1.45 -2.93 1.19
C ILE A 154 2.21 -4.18 0.71
N GLU A 155 1.52 -5.32 0.62
CA GLU A 155 2.11 -6.56 0.11
C GLU A 155 2.53 -6.42 -1.37
N TYR A 156 1.70 -5.77 -2.19
CA TYR A 156 2.00 -5.54 -3.62
C TYR A 156 3.23 -4.66 -3.81
N LEU A 157 3.38 -3.62 -2.99
CA LEU A 157 4.51 -2.69 -3.03
C LEU A 157 5.75 -3.19 -2.28
N ASN A 158 5.66 -4.39 -1.68
CA ASN A 158 6.75 -5.05 -0.96
C ASN A 158 7.33 -4.21 0.19
N VAL A 159 6.47 -3.50 0.92
CA VAL A 159 6.89 -2.78 2.13
C VAL A 159 7.14 -3.76 3.28
N GLU A 160 8.31 -3.71 3.89
CA GLU A 160 8.79 -4.69 4.88
C GLU A 160 8.16 -4.52 6.28
N ILE A 161 6.82 -4.40 6.33
CA ILE A 161 6.05 -4.32 7.59
C ILE A 161 5.01 -5.43 7.72
N MET A 162 4.88 -6.28 6.69
CA MET A 162 3.87 -7.34 6.69
C MET A 162 4.38 -8.60 7.37
N GLY A 163 3.56 -9.11 8.28
CA GLY A 163 3.80 -10.34 9.02
C GLY A 163 2.51 -11.15 9.22
N MET A 164 2.58 -12.10 10.14
CA MET A 164 1.48 -12.99 10.47
C MET A 164 1.28 -13.07 11.98
N LYS A 165 0.03 -12.97 12.43
CA LYS A 165 -0.41 -13.30 13.78
C LYS A 165 -1.26 -14.57 13.72
N GLY A 166 -0.66 -15.71 14.02
CA GLY A 166 -1.30 -17.01 13.80
C GLY A 166 -1.62 -17.25 12.33
N LYS A 167 -2.92 -17.28 11.98
CA LYS A 167 -3.40 -17.45 10.59
C LYS A 167 -3.79 -16.14 9.90
N SER A 168 -3.70 -15.02 10.60
CA SER A 168 -4.13 -13.72 10.10
C SER A 168 -2.93 -12.88 9.67
N ARG A 169 -3.10 -12.12 8.58
CA ARG A 169 -2.14 -11.07 8.20
C ARG A 169 -2.08 -10.01 9.28
N ALA A 170 -0.88 -9.52 9.55
CA ALA A 170 -0.66 -8.50 10.57
C ALA A 170 0.44 -7.54 10.12
N ILE A 171 0.41 -6.33 10.66
CA ILE A 171 1.49 -5.34 10.52
C ILE A 171 2.35 -5.40 11.76
N THR A 172 3.66 -5.46 11.55
CA THR A 172 4.68 -5.28 12.59
C THR A 172 5.70 -4.27 12.09
N VAL A 173 5.85 -3.18 12.79
CA VAL A 173 6.82 -2.13 12.45
C VAL A 173 8.20 -2.61 12.84
N PRO A 174 9.20 -2.53 11.94
CA PRO A 174 10.58 -2.91 12.25
C PRO A 174 11.22 -1.90 13.24
N THR A 175 12.31 -2.29 13.87
CA THR A 175 13.06 -1.43 14.79
C THR A 175 13.79 -0.30 14.07
N ASP A 176 14.25 -0.53 12.84
CA ASP A 176 14.92 0.48 12.01
C ASP A 176 13.87 1.24 11.17
N ILE A 177 13.23 2.22 11.81
CA ILE A 177 12.20 3.06 11.17
C ILE A 177 12.83 3.97 10.11
N LYS A 178 14.06 4.44 10.32
CA LYS A 178 14.76 5.31 9.37
C LYS A 178 15.01 4.61 8.05
N LYS A 179 15.47 3.36 8.10
CA LYS A 179 15.61 2.53 6.90
C LYS A 179 14.26 2.30 6.20
N LEU A 180 13.22 1.97 6.98
CA LEU A 180 11.87 1.79 6.43
C LEU A 180 11.39 3.05 5.71
N TRP A 181 11.62 4.23 6.28
CA TRP A 181 11.29 5.52 5.66
C TRP A 181 12.00 5.72 4.33
N GLU A 182 13.33 5.50 4.28
CA GLU A 182 14.09 5.64 3.04
C GLU A 182 13.63 4.67 1.96
N ASP A 183 13.36 3.43 2.32
CA ASP A 183 12.86 2.40 1.39
C ASP A 183 11.46 2.72 0.85
N MET A 184 10.63 3.42 1.63
CA MET A 184 9.28 3.83 1.23
C MET A 184 9.23 5.14 0.44
N LYS A 185 10.22 6.05 0.57
CA LYS A 185 10.21 7.37 -0.10
C LYS A 185 9.75 7.33 -1.56
N PRO A 186 10.21 6.38 -2.41
CA PRO A 186 9.82 6.34 -3.83
C PRO A 186 8.34 6.08 -4.08
N ILE A 187 7.63 5.49 -3.12
CA ILE A 187 6.22 5.11 -3.25
C ILE A 187 5.29 6.03 -2.45
N LEU A 188 5.84 6.86 -1.56
CA LEU A 188 5.06 7.81 -0.78
C LEU A 188 4.54 8.95 -1.67
N ARG A 189 3.33 9.40 -1.38
CA ARG A 189 2.74 10.55 -2.07
C ARG A 189 2.69 11.78 -1.19
N ASN A 190 2.77 12.93 -1.82
CA ASN A 190 2.48 14.18 -1.13
C ASN A 190 1.05 14.15 -0.59
N PRO A 191 0.82 14.36 0.71
CA PRO A 191 -0.52 14.37 1.31
C PRO A 191 -1.40 15.53 0.81
N VAL A 192 -0.80 16.59 0.24
CA VAL A 192 -1.52 17.77 -0.23
C VAL A 192 -2.19 17.50 -1.58
N ILE A 193 -3.51 17.56 -1.61
CA ILE A 193 -4.34 17.41 -2.83
C ILE A 193 -4.48 18.76 -3.56
N ALA A 194 -4.64 19.85 -2.80
CA ALA A 194 -4.80 21.20 -3.34
C ALA A 194 -4.33 22.25 -2.34
N ARG A 195 -3.91 23.40 -2.85
CA ARG A 195 -3.48 24.58 -2.09
C ARG A 195 -4.42 25.75 -2.41
N TYR A 196 -4.81 26.51 -1.40
CA TYR A 196 -5.67 27.69 -1.53
C TYR A 196 -5.02 28.85 -0.80
N GLU A 197 -4.65 29.88 -1.54
CA GLU A 197 -4.15 31.13 -0.99
C GLU A 197 -5.34 32.08 -0.79
N LEU A 198 -5.61 32.46 0.44
CA LEU A 198 -6.74 33.32 0.79
C LEU A 198 -6.23 34.70 1.21
N GLN A 199 -7.02 35.73 0.90
CA GLN A 199 -6.68 37.12 1.27
C GLN A 199 -6.85 37.39 2.77
N GLU A 200 -7.81 36.68 3.40
CA GLU A 200 -8.11 36.81 4.82
C GLU A 200 -7.66 35.56 5.57
N ASP A 201 -7.24 35.72 6.82
CA ASP A 201 -6.97 34.61 7.71
C ASP A 201 -8.31 34.09 8.26
N ILE A 202 -8.60 32.79 7.98
CA ILE A 202 -9.83 32.14 8.39
C ILE A 202 -9.73 31.36 9.70
N HIS A 203 -8.58 31.41 10.36
CA HIS A 203 -8.34 30.82 11.68
C HIS A 203 -8.82 29.36 11.82
N LEU A 204 -8.34 28.47 10.94
CA LEU A 204 -8.62 27.04 11.09
C LEU A 204 -7.81 26.43 12.25
N GLU A 205 -8.33 25.35 12.79
CA GLU A 205 -7.78 24.71 13.99
C GLU A 205 -6.48 23.94 13.72
N ASN A 206 -6.42 23.23 12.59
CA ASN A 206 -5.31 22.34 12.28
C ASN A 206 -4.23 23.07 11.47
N LYS A 207 -3.00 23.10 11.98
CA LYS A 207 -1.83 23.63 11.26
C LYS A 207 -1.25 22.61 10.27
N ALA A 208 -0.63 23.09 9.19
CA ALA A 208 0.03 22.28 8.17
C ALA A 208 1.29 22.93 7.61
N GLY A 209 2.05 22.16 6.80
CA GLY A 209 3.24 22.67 6.12
C GLY A 209 4.22 23.36 7.04
N ILE A 210 4.69 24.58 6.69
CA ILE A 210 5.66 25.35 7.50
C ILE A 210 5.10 25.67 8.88
N SER A 211 3.83 26.07 9.01
CA SER A 211 3.23 26.36 10.33
C SER A 211 3.17 25.12 11.22
N ALA A 212 3.03 23.93 10.63
CA ALA A 212 3.13 22.67 11.36
C ALA A 212 4.60 22.36 11.76
N LEU A 213 5.55 22.55 10.86
CA LEU A 213 6.98 22.37 11.16
C LEU A 213 7.44 23.24 12.32
N CYS A 214 6.94 24.48 12.41
CA CYS A 214 7.26 25.40 13.51
C CYS A 214 6.75 24.92 14.88
N GLU A 215 5.72 24.06 14.92
CA GLU A 215 5.26 23.45 16.19
C GLU A 215 6.15 22.29 16.66
N TYR A 216 7.01 21.78 15.79
CA TYR A 216 7.94 20.68 16.05
C TYR A 216 9.41 21.14 16.11
N SER A 217 9.70 22.39 15.79
CA SER A 217 11.07 22.90 15.68
C SER A 217 11.19 24.32 16.23
N LEU A 218 12.41 24.86 16.23
CA LEU A 218 12.67 26.25 16.59
C LEU A 218 12.51 27.21 15.40
N LEU A 219 12.02 26.75 14.28
CA LEU A 219 11.78 27.57 13.09
C LEU A 219 10.68 28.60 13.37
N SER A 220 10.91 29.84 12.97
CA SER A 220 9.88 30.88 13.04
C SER A 220 8.88 30.72 11.89
N ASP A 221 7.58 30.84 12.19
CA ASP A 221 6.51 30.72 11.20
C ASP A 221 6.60 31.81 10.13
N ASN A 222 5.96 31.56 9.01
CA ASN A 222 5.83 32.48 7.90
C ASN A 222 4.98 33.71 8.30
N ARG A 223 4.96 34.72 7.43
CA ARG A 223 4.15 35.95 7.62
C ARG A 223 2.64 35.68 7.65
N TYR A 224 2.22 34.54 7.17
CA TYR A 224 0.83 34.07 7.14
C TYR A 224 0.79 32.59 7.55
N PRO A 225 -0.22 32.20 8.31
CA PRO A 225 -0.35 30.83 8.78
C PRO A 225 -0.74 29.88 7.65
N THR A 226 -0.34 28.62 7.79
CA THR A 226 -0.71 27.52 6.92
C THR A 226 -1.56 26.52 7.68
N TYR A 227 -2.74 26.22 7.16
CA TYR A 227 -3.71 25.34 7.79
C TYR A 227 -3.97 24.07 6.99
N ALA A 228 -4.32 22.98 7.68
CA ALA A 228 -4.82 21.75 7.10
C ALA A 228 -6.35 21.72 7.04
N ILE A 229 -6.89 21.17 5.96
CA ILE A 229 -8.31 20.83 5.86
C ILE A 229 -8.49 19.51 5.13
N THR A 230 -9.38 18.66 5.63
CA THR A 230 -9.74 17.42 4.94
C THR A 230 -10.90 17.65 3.96
N LYS A 231 -11.12 16.70 3.03
CA LYS A 231 -12.27 16.74 2.11
C LYS A 231 -13.61 16.86 2.85
N LYS A 232 -13.70 16.25 4.03
CA LYS A 232 -14.93 16.22 4.85
C LYS A 232 -15.22 17.60 5.46
N GLU A 233 -14.20 18.26 5.99
CA GLU A 233 -14.30 19.57 6.62
C GLU A 233 -14.48 20.70 5.58
N MET A 234 -13.93 20.54 4.39
CA MET A 234 -14.02 21.50 3.30
C MET A 234 -15.48 21.83 2.90
N ALA A 235 -16.39 20.84 3.04
CA ALA A 235 -17.80 21.05 2.72
C ALA A 235 -18.47 22.05 3.68
N GLY A 236 -18.01 22.13 4.94
CA GLY A 236 -18.53 23.06 5.96
C GLY A 236 -17.81 24.41 6.00
N ALA A 237 -16.57 24.47 5.53
CA ALA A 237 -15.73 25.68 5.66
C ALA A 237 -16.02 26.78 4.61
N GLY A 238 -16.90 26.53 3.63
CA GLY A 238 -17.27 27.55 2.63
C GLY A 238 -16.16 28.05 1.71
N LEU A 239 -14.99 27.37 1.68
CA LEU A 239 -13.77 27.79 0.96
C LEU A 239 -13.97 28.08 -0.53
N LYS A 240 -14.97 27.44 -1.16
CA LYS A 240 -15.29 27.70 -2.58
C LYS A 240 -15.77 29.12 -2.87
N ASN A 241 -16.27 29.80 -1.85
CA ASN A 241 -16.83 31.18 -1.96
C ASN A 241 -15.84 32.23 -1.45
N MET A 242 -14.68 31.82 -0.93
CA MET A 242 -13.67 32.76 -0.42
C MET A 242 -12.81 33.29 -1.55
N ARG A 243 -12.43 34.57 -1.42
CA ARG A 243 -11.62 35.24 -2.41
C ARG A 243 -10.19 34.70 -2.37
N GLN A 244 -9.80 34.07 -3.46
CA GLN A 244 -8.41 33.64 -3.66
C GLN A 244 -7.53 34.84 -4.03
N VAL A 245 -6.26 34.76 -3.64
CA VAL A 245 -5.26 35.78 -3.90
C VAL A 245 -4.90 35.80 -5.39
N HIS A 246 -4.88 36.97 -6.01
CA HIS A 246 -4.33 37.15 -7.35
C HIS A 246 -2.84 37.53 -7.27
N LYS A 247 -2.11 37.30 -8.36
CA LYS A 247 -0.67 37.58 -8.44
C LYS A 247 -0.35 39.02 -8.00
N GLY A 248 0.43 39.17 -6.93
CA GLY A 248 0.84 40.46 -6.38
C GLY A 248 -0.02 40.99 -5.21
N GLU A 249 -1.11 40.30 -4.85
CA GLU A 249 -1.89 40.61 -3.65
C GLU A 249 -1.27 39.96 -2.40
N LYS A 250 -1.62 40.51 -1.23
CA LYS A 250 -1.15 40.00 0.07
C LYS A 250 -1.91 38.75 0.46
N ILE A 251 -1.21 37.70 0.86
CA ILE A 251 -1.76 36.45 1.40
C ILE A 251 -2.09 36.66 2.88
N GLY A 252 -3.31 36.33 3.29
CA GLY A 252 -3.75 36.27 4.69
C GLY A 252 -3.48 34.92 5.32
N CYS A 253 -3.84 33.82 4.63
CA CYS A 253 -3.47 32.45 5.05
C CYS A 253 -3.36 31.53 3.85
N LEU A 254 -2.68 30.39 4.05
CA LEU A 254 -2.62 29.27 3.11
C LEU A 254 -3.43 28.09 3.68
N VAL A 255 -4.24 27.46 2.87
CA VAL A 255 -5.01 26.28 3.26
C VAL A 255 -4.62 25.09 2.39
N LEU A 256 -4.09 24.05 3.01
CA LEU A 256 -3.74 22.79 2.38
C LEU A 256 -4.87 21.79 2.53
N LYS A 257 -5.46 21.39 1.40
CA LYS A 257 -6.40 20.27 1.38
C LYS A 257 -5.63 18.97 1.40
N LEU A 258 -5.76 18.20 2.47
CA LEU A 258 -5.06 16.95 2.66
C LEU A 258 -5.89 15.74 2.24
N GLY A 259 -5.22 14.70 1.75
CA GLY A 259 -5.80 13.39 1.44
C GLY A 259 -6.19 12.61 2.70
N TYR A 260 -5.48 12.86 3.79
CA TYR A 260 -5.76 12.36 5.14
C TYR A 260 -5.19 13.34 6.17
N PHE A 261 -5.58 13.19 7.41
CA PHE A 261 -5.01 13.89 8.56
C PHE A 261 -4.78 12.88 9.69
N ILE A 262 -3.64 12.95 10.35
CA ILE A 262 -3.30 12.18 11.55
C ILE A 262 -3.20 13.19 12.69
N ASP A 263 -4.01 13.01 13.71
CA ASP A 263 -3.93 13.77 14.95
C ASP A 263 -2.77 13.18 15.78
N PHE A 264 -1.61 13.80 15.64
CA PHE A 264 -0.40 13.35 16.30
C PHE A 264 -0.21 14.09 17.61
N MET A 265 -0.20 13.37 18.72
CA MET A 265 -0.03 13.90 20.09
C MET A 265 -1.06 14.98 20.49
N ASP A 266 -2.29 14.94 19.93
CA ASP A 266 -3.37 15.92 20.16
C ASP A 266 -2.97 17.39 19.92
N LYS A 267 -1.95 17.61 19.06
CA LYS A 267 -1.41 18.95 18.78
C LYS A 267 -2.23 19.75 17.78
N LYS A 268 -3.24 19.15 17.13
CA LYS A 268 -3.98 19.78 16.03
C LYS A 268 -3.06 20.30 14.92
N THR A 269 -2.07 19.52 14.61
CA THR A 269 -0.99 19.82 13.69
C THR A 269 -0.76 18.63 12.79
N GLU A 270 -0.50 18.85 11.50
CA GLU A 270 -0.11 17.80 10.57
C GLU A 270 1.04 16.99 11.17
N ASP A 271 0.99 15.66 11.10
CA ASP A 271 2.01 14.78 11.68
C ASP A 271 3.38 14.93 11.01
N PRO A 272 4.49 14.65 11.72
CA PRO A 272 5.85 14.91 11.24
C PRO A 272 6.18 14.29 9.87
N MET A 273 5.81 13.02 9.64
CA MET A 273 6.09 12.36 8.36
C MET A 273 5.29 13.01 7.21
N SER A 274 4.04 13.41 7.47
CA SER A 274 3.22 14.13 6.49
C SER A 274 3.75 15.54 6.24
N VAL A 275 4.22 16.25 7.25
CA VAL A 275 4.88 17.57 7.09
C VAL A 275 6.07 17.46 6.14
N ALA A 276 6.98 16.50 6.37
CA ALA A 276 8.14 16.27 5.51
C ALA A 276 7.78 16.04 4.03
N LEU A 277 6.60 15.44 3.76
CA LEU A 277 6.10 15.20 2.41
C LEU A 277 5.27 16.36 1.83
N SER A 278 4.69 17.22 2.68
CA SER A 278 3.78 18.30 2.25
C SER A 278 4.50 19.56 1.80
N LEU A 279 5.75 19.74 2.22
CA LEU A 279 6.58 20.88 1.84
C LEU A 279 6.87 20.91 0.34
N THR A 280 6.86 22.09 -0.24
CA THR A 280 7.24 22.30 -1.65
C THR A 280 8.75 22.19 -1.83
N GLU A 281 9.18 21.93 -3.07
CA GLU A 281 10.61 21.91 -3.39
C GLU A 281 11.31 23.26 -3.10
N ALA A 282 10.58 24.38 -3.25
CA ALA A 282 11.11 25.69 -2.93
C ALA A 282 11.30 25.87 -1.41
N GLU A 283 10.39 25.35 -0.58
CA GLU A 283 10.51 25.37 0.88
C GLU A 283 11.65 24.47 1.35
N LYS A 284 11.86 23.31 0.76
CA LYS A 284 12.96 22.38 1.06
C LYS A 284 14.34 22.90 0.65
N GLN A 285 14.42 23.86 -0.28
CA GLN A 285 15.67 24.50 -0.64
C GLN A 285 16.18 25.52 0.40
N ASP A 286 15.36 25.94 1.36
CA ASP A 286 15.83 26.73 2.50
C ASP A 286 16.51 25.79 3.51
N GLU A 287 17.82 25.94 3.69
CA GLU A 287 18.64 25.12 4.56
C GLU A 287 18.09 25.03 6.00
N ARG A 288 17.46 26.09 6.50
CA ARG A 288 16.86 26.11 7.84
C ARG A 288 15.64 25.21 7.91
N VAL A 289 14.85 25.14 6.82
CA VAL A 289 13.68 24.27 6.73
C VAL A 289 14.14 22.82 6.65
N ASP A 290 15.13 22.52 5.83
CA ASP A 290 15.68 21.17 5.66
C ASP A 290 16.23 20.62 6.99
N ILE A 291 17.08 21.41 7.70
CA ILE A 291 17.58 21.06 9.03
C ILE A 291 16.41 20.83 10.02
N SER A 292 15.41 21.72 10.03
CA SER A 292 14.27 21.59 10.93
C SER A 292 13.41 20.35 10.65
N VAL A 293 13.32 19.91 9.39
CA VAL A 293 12.65 18.64 9.03
C VAL A 293 13.43 17.46 9.58
N ASP A 294 14.75 17.44 9.42
CA ASP A 294 15.59 16.36 9.93
C ASP A 294 15.52 16.27 11.45
N GLU A 295 15.64 17.40 12.16
CA GLU A 295 15.49 17.47 13.62
C GLU A 295 14.12 16.98 14.09
N MET A 296 13.04 17.41 13.43
CA MET A 296 11.69 16.96 13.72
C MET A 296 11.54 15.43 13.54
N LEU A 297 12.07 14.88 12.46
CA LEU A 297 11.99 13.44 12.21
C LEU A 297 12.82 12.63 13.22
N GLU A 298 14.02 13.11 13.59
CA GLU A 298 14.87 12.49 14.63
C GLU A 298 14.18 12.50 16.00
N GLU A 299 13.49 13.58 16.37
CA GLU A 299 12.88 13.72 17.69
C GLU A 299 11.56 12.95 17.81
N TYR A 300 10.74 12.96 16.76
CA TYR A 300 9.35 12.48 16.84
C TYR A 300 9.07 11.16 16.13
N VAL A 301 9.99 10.64 15.30
CA VAL A 301 9.73 9.47 14.47
C VAL A 301 10.70 8.32 14.73
N TRP A 302 12.04 8.55 14.75
CA TRP A 302 13.09 7.52 14.96
C TRP A 302 14.06 7.72 16.09
#